data_ff578eaf076592ed667398619cddaefc
#
_entry.id   ff578eaf076592ed667398619cddaefc
#
_cell.length_a   1.000
_cell.length_b   1.000
_cell.length_c   1.000
_cell.angle_alpha   90.00
_cell.angle_beta   90.00
_cell.angle_gamma   90.00
#
_symmetry.space_group_name_H-M   'P 1'
#
loop_
_entity.id
_entity.type
_entity.pdbx_description
1 polymer ?
#
loop_
_entity_poly.entity_id
_entity_poly.type
_entity_poly.pdbx_seq_one_letter_code
_entity_poly.pdbx_strand_id
1 'polypeptide(L)'
;SLALLELYRVTFQADYLKRAAAWAEIMTEQFFDRERGGFYLYAEDGEQLIVRTKETYDGAMPSGNSVAAQVLHRLTQITGEVKWQKVLEKQLYYLAGAMDGYPSGHSYGLLTMMDVLYPTKELVCTLSPGADTERHRKLIAQLANLAETSEGLSVVVKTEENVREMERLAPYTRDYPVPEAGELFYLCVGHECMQPVPQLEQLIQKLREET
;
A
#
# COMPACT_ATOMS: atom_id res chain seq x y z
N SER A 1 6.52 -4.50 8.94
CA SER A 1 5.72 -4.46 7.70
C SER A 1 6.01 -3.21 6.86
N LEU A 2 5.98 -1.98 7.44
CA LEU A 2 6.17 -0.72 6.70
C LEU A 2 7.48 -0.71 5.89
N ALA A 3 8.63 -1.03 6.49
CA ALA A 3 9.92 -1.07 5.78
C ALA A 3 9.92 -2.04 4.58
N LEU A 4 9.18 -3.14 4.66
CA LEU A 4 9.03 -4.09 3.55
C LEU A 4 8.16 -3.51 2.41
N LEU A 5 7.14 -2.73 2.74
CA LEU A 5 6.35 -1.99 1.76
C LEU A 5 7.17 -0.90 1.06
N GLU A 6 8.06 -0.22 1.79
CA GLU A 6 9.00 0.73 1.19
C GLU A 6 10.00 0.03 0.25
N LEU A 7 10.54 -1.12 0.65
CA LEU A 7 11.40 -1.92 -0.24
C LEU A 7 10.63 -2.40 -1.48
N TYR A 8 9.36 -2.83 -1.32
CA TYR A 8 8.50 -3.16 -2.45
C TYR A 8 8.34 -1.96 -3.38
N ARG A 9 8.00 -0.78 -2.86
CA ARG A 9 7.78 0.45 -3.63
C ARG A 9 8.96 0.86 -4.51
N VAL A 10 10.20 0.62 -4.06
CA VAL A 10 11.41 0.98 -4.82
C VAL A 10 11.97 -0.14 -5.70
N THR A 11 11.58 -1.39 -5.46
CA THR A 11 12.11 -2.55 -6.19
C THR A 11 11.07 -3.32 -6.97
N PHE A 12 9.80 -3.22 -6.60
CA PHE A 12 8.65 -4.01 -7.06
C PHE A 12 8.86 -5.53 -6.97
N GLN A 13 9.75 -5.98 -6.08
CA GLN A 13 9.96 -7.41 -5.84
C GLN A 13 8.82 -7.97 -4.98
N ALA A 14 8.08 -8.93 -5.53
CA ALA A 14 6.89 -9.53 -4.89
C ALA A 14 7.18 -10.16 -3.51
N ASP A 15 8.41 -10.63 -3.25
CA ASP A 15 8.79 -11.20 -1.95
C ASP A 15 8.68 -10.19 -0.81
N TYR A 16 9.01 -8.91 -1.04
CA TYR A 16 8.83 -7.88 0.00
C TYR A 16 7.35 -7.65 0.31
N LEU A 17 6.49 -7.59 -0.71
CA LEU A 17 5.04 -7.45 -0.51
C LEU A 17 4.45 -8.65 0.23
N LYS A 18 4.83 -9.86 -0.17
CA LYS A 18 4.41 -11.11 0.49
C LYS A 18 4.77 -11.12 1.97
N ARG A 19 6.02 -10.79 2.29
CA ARG A 19 6.49 -10.72 3.69
C ARG A 19 5.81 -9.59 4.46
N ALA A 20 5.56 -8.44 3.82
CA ALA A 20 4.83 -7.35 4.44
C ALA A 20 3.41 -7.77 4.82
N ALA A 21 2.69 -8.44 3.91
CA ALA A 21 1.35 -8.96 4.17
C ALA A 21 1.35 -10.00 5.30
N ALA A 22 2.30 -10.95 5.31
CA ALA A 22 2.42 -11.95 6.37
C ALA A 22 2.64 -11.31 7.75
N TRP A 23 3.52 -10.31 7.86
CA TRP A 23 3.72 -9.57 9.11
C TRP A 23 2.51 -8.73 9.50
N ALA A 24 1.76 -8.21 8.55
CA ALA A 24 0.52 -7.49 8.83
C ALA A 24 -0.60 -8.42 9.33
N GLU A 25 -0.65 -9.67 8.86
CA GLU A 25 -1.54 -10.70 9.39
C GLU A 25 -1.23 -10.99 10.86
N ILE A 26 0.03 -11.27 11.20
CA ILE A 26 0.47 -11.49 12.59
C ILE A 26 0.15 -10.26 13.46
N MET A 27 0.43 -9.05 12.96
CA MET A 27 0.11 -7.80 13.66
C MET A 27 -1.40 -7.71 13.97
N THR A 28 -2.24 -8.02 12.99
CA THR A 28 -3.70 -7.97 13.15
C THR A 28 -4.21 -9.07 14.06
N GLU A 29 -3.64 -10.26 14.00
CA GLU A 29 -4.05 -11.38 14.85
C GLU A 29 -3.68 -11.17 16.32
N GLN A 30 -2.48 -10.68 16.59
CA GLN A 30 -1.91 -10.64 17.94
C GLN A 30 -2.16 -9.32 18.68
N PHE A 31 -2.34 -8.20 17.97
CA PHE A 31 -2.36 -6.89 18.60
C PHE A 31 -3.65 -6.11 18.38
N PHE A 32 -4.47 -6.46 17.38
CA PHE A 32 -5.65 -5.66 17.01
C PHE A 32 -6.83 -5.90 17.95
N ASP A 33 -7.41 -4.81 18.48
CA ASP A 33 -8.68 -4.85 19.19
C ASP A 33 -9.85 -4.95 18.19
N ARG A 34 -10.41 -6.15 18.10
CA ARG A 34 -11.49 -6.45 17.13
C ARG A 34 -12.81 -5.75 17.45
N GLU A 35 -13.01 -5.36 18.72
CA GLU A 35 -14.24 -4.70 19.18
C GLU A 35 -14.19 -3.20 18.97
N ARG A 36 -13.10 -2.55 19.44
CA ARG A 36 -12.99 -1.09 19.55
C ARG A 36 -12.03 -0.46 18.52
N GLY A 37 -11.31 -1.28 17.74
CA GLY A 37 -10.22 -0.80 16.90
C GLY A 37 -8.98 -0.42 17.69
N GLY A 38 -7.91 -0.07 16.98
CA GLY A 38 -6.61 0.23 17.58
C GLY A 38 -5.79 -1.02 17.90
N PHE A 39 -4.48 -0.83 17.92
CA PHE A 39 -3.51 -1.88 18.23
C PHE A 39 -2.93 -1.69 19.62
N TYR A 40 -2.90 -2.77 20.40
CA TYR A 40 -2.25 -2.81 21.70
C TYR A 40 -0.72 -2.81 21.54
N LEU A 41 -0.02 -2.35 22.59
CA LEU A 41 1.46 -2.39 22.62
C LEU A 41 2.02 -3.81 22.83
N TYR A 42 1.20 -4.72 23.37
CA TYR A 42 1.60 -6.08 23.72
C TYR A 42 0.73 -7.08 22.98
N ALA A 43 1.33 -8.20 22.57
CA ALA A 43 0.63 -9.29 21.93
C ALA A 43 -0.39 -9.95 22.87
N GLU A 44 -1.41 -10.58 22.30
CA GLU A 44 -2.47 -11.27 23.07
C GLU A 44 -1.93 -12.45 23.86
N ASP A 45 -0.92 -13.14 23.31
CA ASP A 45 -0.23 -14.29 23.92
C ASP A 45 0.96 -13.88 24.83
N GLY A 46 1.19 -12.58 25.01
CA GLY A 46 2.28 -12.06 25.82
C GLY A 46 1.96 -12.01 27.32
N GLU A 47 2.83 -11.30 28.08
CA GLU A 47 2.64 -11.10 29.51
C GLU A 47 1.31 -10.41 29.81
N GLN A 48 0.52 -10.99 30.69
CA GLN A 48 -0.77 -10.44 31.11
C GLN A 48 -0.57 -9.27 32.07
N LEU A 49 -0.63 -8.05 31.53
CA LEU A 49 -0.58 -6.82 32.32
C LEU A 49 -1.98 -6.44 32.84
N ILE A 50 -2.03 -5.68 33.93
CA ILE A 50 -3.29 -5.20 34.53
C ILE A 50 -4.11 -4.37 33.53
N VAL A 51 -3.42 -3.61 32.64
CA VAL A 51 -4.04 -2.81 31.59
C VAL A 51 -3.26 -3.00 30.29
N ARG A 52 -3.97 -3.35 29.21
CA ARG A 52 -3.41 -3.34 27.86
C ARG A 52 -3.58 -1.94 27.27
N THR A 53 -2.47 -1.26 27.04
CA THR A 53 -2.45 0.12 26.52
C THR A 53 -2.34 0.15 25.01
N LYS A 54 -2.91 1.20 24.41
CA LYS A 54 -2.78 1.53 23.00
C LYS A 54 -2.22 2.94 22.90
N GLU A 55 -1.05 3.09 22.30
CA GLU A 55 -0.41 4.39 22.09
C GLU A 55 -0.77 4.95 20.72
N THR A 56 -1.18 6.22 20.67
CA THR A 56 -1.56 6.91 19.43
C THR A 56 -0.81 8.21 19.20
N TYR A 57 -0.05 8.68 20.20
CA TYR A 57 0.68 9.95 20.11
C TYR A 57 1.89 9.83 19.19
N ASP A 58 1.90 10.66 18.14
CA ASP A 58 3.00 10.79 17.20
C ASP A 58 3.99 11.85 17.73
N GLY A 59 5.02 11.39 18.45
CA GLY A 59 6.05 12.25 19.01
C GLY A 59 7.29 12.37 18.10
N ALA A 60 8.46 12.11 18.66
CA ALA A 60 9.70 12.05 17.87
C ALA A 60 9.72 10.87 16.88
N MET A 61 8.93 9.83 17.14
CA MET A 61 8.65 8.73 16.24
C MET A 61 7.11 8.60 16.10
N PRO A 62 6.62 8.18 14.92
CA PRO A 62 5.23 7.85 14.76
C PRO A 62 4.79 6.73 15.71
N SER A 63 3.57 6.81 16.22
CA SER A 63 2.98 5.75 17.07
C SER A 63 2.79 4.45 16.28
N GLY A 64 2.82 3.32 16.99
CA GLY A 64 2.52 2.03 16.40
C GLY A 64 1.15 1.99 15.73
N ASN A 65 0.16 2.69 16.29
CA ASN A 65 -1.18 2.80 15.73
C ASN A 65 -1.24 3.61 14.43
N SER A 66 -0.51 4.72 14.34
CA SER A 66 -0.42 5.51 13.11
C SER A 66 0.30 4.75 12.00
N VAL A 67 1.41 4.07 12.33
CA VAL A 67 2.15 3.21 11.39
C VAL A 67 1.29 2.02 10.92
N ALA A 68 0.52 1.40 11.82
CA ALA A 68 -0.38 0.30 11.46
C ALA A 68 -1.46 0.74 10.47
N ALA A 69 -2.05 1.93 10.65
CA ALA A 69 -2.99 2.50 9.70
C ALA A 69 -2.37 2.65 8.30
N GLN A 70 -1.15 3.19 8.21
CA GLN A 70 -0.43 3.35 6.94
C GLN A 70 -0.12 2.00 6.28
N VAL A 71 0.30 1.00 7.04
CA VAL A 71 0.53 -0.36 6.53
C VAL A 71 -0.74 -0.96 5.95
N LEU A 72 -1.86 -0.87 6.67
CA LEU A 72 -3.15 -1.39 6.24
C LEU A 72 -3.66 -0.66 5.00
N HIS A 73 -3.52 0.66 4.94
CA HIS A 73 -3.91 1.46 3.79
C HIS A 73 -3.13 1.03 2.53
N ARG A 74 -1.81 0.97 2.61
CA ARG A 74 -0.97 0.52 1.48
C ARG A 74 -1.26 -0.90 1.04
N LEU A 75 -1.48 -1.83 1.99
CA LEU A 75 -1.88 -3.20 1.64
C LEU A 75 -3.23 -3.23 0.96
N THR A 76 -4.20 -2.42 1.40
CA THR A 76 -5.50 -2.29 0.73
C THR A 76 -5.33 -1.83 -0.71
N GLN A 77 -4.56 -0.77 -0.94
CA GLN A 77 -4.32 -0.23 -2.28
C GLN A 77 -3.59 -1.21 -3.21
N ILE A 78 -2.51 -1.86 -2.72
CA ILE A 78 -1.68 -2.73 -3.55
C ILE A 78 -2.37 -4.07 -3.82
N THR A 79 -3.07 -4.64 -2.85
CA THR A 79 -3.62 -6.00 -2.96
C THR A 79 -5.09 -6.04 -3.36
N GLY A 80 -5.84 -4.97 -3.11
CA GLY A 80 -7.30 -4.93 -3.28
C GLY A 80 -8.06 -5.86 -2.33
N GLU A 81 -7.41 -6.43 -1.30
CA GLU A 81 -8.05 -7.39 -0.40
C GLU A 81 -8.94 -6.70 0.65
N VAL A 82 -10.21 -7.04 0.65
CA VAL A 82 -11.24 -6.52 1.58
C VAL A 82 -10.89 -6.74 3.05
N LYS A 83 -10.09 -7.76 3.37
CA LYS A 83 -9.65 -8.00 4.76
C LYS A 83 -8.88 -6.81 5.34
N TRP A 84 -7.96 -6.21 4.55
CA TRP A 84 -7.18 -5.05 4.97
C TRP A 84 -8.04 -3.80 5.13
N GLN A 85 -8.95 -3.58 4.18
CA GLN A 85 -9.90 -2.48 4.23
C GLN A 85 -10.74 -2.50 5.51
N LYS A 86 -11.30 -3.66 5.87
CA LYS A 86 -12.12 -3.79 7.08
C LYS A 86 -11.36 -3.49 8.38
N VAL A 87 -10.09 -3.89 8.46
CA VAL A 87 -9.25 -3.58 9.62
C VAL A 87 -8.88 -2.10 9.61
N LEU A 88 -8.53 -1.54 8.44
CA LEU A 88 -8.22 -0.13 8.26
C LEU A 88 -9.39 0.77 8.69
N GLU A 89 -10.60 0.48 8.26
CA GLU A 89 -11.80 1.26 8.64
C GLU A 89 -11.95 1.37 10.16
N LYS A 90 -11.84 0.25 10.87
CA LYS A 90 -11.90 0.24 12.35
C LYS A 90 -10.72 0.99 12.97
N GLN A 91 -9.53 0.85 12.39
CA GLN A 91 -8.33 1.54 12.84
C GLN A 91 -8.45 3.05 12.71
N LEU A 92 -8.95 3.53 11.57
CA LEU A 92 -9.17 4.96 11.33
C LEU A 92 -10.25 5.53 12.25
N TYR A 93 -11.31 4.78 12.50
CA TYR A 93 -12.34 5.17 13.46
C TYR A 93 -11.77 5.33 14.88
N TYR A 94 -10.91 4.42 15.31
CA TYR A 94 -10.22 4.49 16.59
C TYR A 94 -9.29 5.71 16.66
N LEU A 95 -8.47 5.93 15.62
CA LEU A 95 -7.56 7.07 15.54
C LEU A 95 -8.32 8.40 15.53
N ALA A 96 -9.44 8.50 14.80
CA ALA A 96 -10.26 9.71 14.78
C ALA A 96 -10.75 10.09 16.18
N GLY A 97 -11.21 9.11 16.97
CA GLY A 97 -11.57 9.34 18.37
C GLY A 97 -10.39 9.76 19.26
N ALA A 98 -9.20 9.21 19.03
CA ALA A 98 -7.99 9.55 19.77
C ALA A 98 -7.46 10.96 19.44
N MET A 99 -7.71 11.45 18.23
CA MET A 99 -7.29 12.77 17.75
C MET A 99 -8.20 13.91 18.25
N ASP A 100 -9.36 13.57 18.81
CA ASP A 100 -10.32 14.59 19.29
C ASP A 100 -9.67 15.45 20.37
N GLY A 101 -9.68 16.77 20.15
CA GLY A 101 -9.07 17.77 21.02
C GLY A 101 -7.56 17.99 20.85
N TYR A 102 -6.79 17.07 20.23
CA TYR A 102 -5.35 17.27 20.01
C TYR A 102 -4.85 16.64 18.69
N PRO A 103 -5.33 17.06 17.52
CA PRO A 103 -4.96 16.47 16.25
C PRO A 103 -3.47 16.63 15.89
N SER A 104 -2.81 17.69 16.30
CA SER A 104 -1.38 17.92 16.03
C SER A 104 -0.47 16.90 16.72
N GLY A 105 -0.93 16.18 17.72
CA GLY A 105 -0.24 15.07 18.36
C GLY A 105 -0.34 13.74 17.62
N HIS A 106 -1.00 13.71 16.45
CA HIS A 106 -1.28 12.52 15.67
C HIS A 106 -0.98 12.73 14.19
N SER A 107 0.07 13.49 13.90
CA SER A 107 0.37 13.99 12.55
C SER A 107 0.57 12.88 11.51
N TYR A 108 1.20 11.77 11.87
CA TYR A 108 1.41 10.65 10.98
C TYR A 108 0.11 9.88 10.68
N GLY A 109 -0.76 9.74 11.70
CA GLY A 109 -2.09 9.18 11.52
C GLY A 109 -2.98 10.07 10.64
N LEU A 110 -2.87 11.40 10.77
CA LEU A 110 -3.59 12.35 9.92
C LEU A 110 -3.18 12.24 8.44
N LEU A 111 -1.89 12.02 8.14
CA LEU A 111 -1.44 11.78 6.76
C LEU A 111 -2.17 10.58 6.14
N THR A 112 -2.25 9.46 6.88
CA THR A 112 -2.99 8.28 6.39
C THR A 112 -4.48 8.58 6.18
N MET A 113 -5.11 9.36 7.07
CA MET A 113 -6.51 9.76 6.89
C MET A 113 -6.71 10.63 5.65
N MET A 114 -5.78 11.54 5.38
CA MET A 114 -5.81 12.35 4.16
C MET A 114 -5.71 11.46 2.92
N ASP A 115 -4.73 10.53 2.89
CA ASP A 115 -4.55 9.60 1.76
C ASP A 115 -5.81 8.77 1.47
N VAL A 116 -6.57 8.39 2.51
CA VAL A 116 -7.83 7.63 2.36
C VAL A 116 -8.98 8.49 1.85
N LEU A 117 -8.99 9.80 2.14
CA LEU A 117 -10.05 10.73 1.72
C LEU A 117 -9.87 11.23 0.29
N TYR A 118 -8.66 11.19 -0.26
CA TYR A 118 -8.38 11.58 -1.63
C TYR A 118 -8.61 10.42 -2.62
N PRO A 119 -8.96 10.71 -3.88
CA PRO A 119 -9.07 9.69 -4.90
C PRO A 119 -7.77 8.92 -5.07
N THR A 120 -7.85 7.59 -4.96
CA THR A 120 -6.70 6.72 -5.21
C THR A 120 -6.44 6.59 -6.70
N LYS A 121 -5.17 6.55 -7.06
CA LYS A 121 -4.68 6.23 -8.41
C LYS A 121 -3.98 4.88 -8.35
N GLU A 122 -4.38 3.96 -9.20
CA GLU A 122 -3.83 2.61 -9.26
C GLU A 122 -3.17 2.39 -10.61
N LEU A 123 -1.89 2.08 -10.59
CA LEU A 123 -1.12 1.77 -11.78
C LEU A 123 -0.67 0.32 -11.76
N VAL A 124 -1.08 -0.44 -12.77
CA VAL A 124 -0.50 -1.76 -13.05
C VAL A 124 0.39 -1.63 -14.28
N CYS A 125 1.68 -1.90 -14.10
CA CYS A 125 2.64 -2.01 -15.18
C CYS A 125 2.91 -3.48 -15.47
N THR A 126 2.68 -3.92 -16.71
CA THR A 126 2.98 -5.28 -17.16
C THR A 126 4.14 -5.27 -18.15
N LEU A 127 5.13 -6.14 -17.93
CA LEU A 127 6.39 -6.18 -18.69
C LEU A 127 6.56 -7.52 -19.38
N SER A 128 6.89 -7.49 -20.67
CA SER A 128 7.17 -8.71 -21.46
C SER A 128 8.43 -9.45 -20.98
N PRO A 129 8.51 -10.76 -21.24
CA PRO A 129 9.73 -11.54 -21.00
C PRO A 129 10.91 -11.02 -21.85
N GLY A 130 12.12 -11.11 -21.30
CA GLY A 130 13.35 -10.78 -22.03
C GLY A 130 13.61 -9.28 -22.24
N ALA A 131 12.92 -8.40 -21.51
CA ALA A 131 13.24 -6.99 -21.51
C ALA A 131 14.71 -6.75 -21.19
N ASP A 132 15.39 -5.90 -21.96
CA ASP A 132 16.77 -5.48 -21.69
C ASP A 132 16.92 -5.10 -20.21
N THR A 133 17.84 -5.79 -19.54
CA THR A 133 18.04 -5.65 -18.09
C THR A 133 18.32 -4.19 -17.67
N GLU A 134 18.98 -3.41 -18.51
CA GLU A 134 19.27 -2.00 -18.26
C GLU A 134 18.03 -1.13 -18.48
N ARG A 135 17.27 -1.35 -19.54
CA ARG A 135 15.99 -0.68 -19.79
C ARG A 135 14.99 -0.98 -18.67
N HIS A 136 14.91 -2.23 -18.23
CA HIS A 136 14.05 -2.65 -17.14
C HIS A 136 14.41 -1.93 -15.83
N ARG A 137 15.70 -1.89 -15.47
CA ARG A 137 16.16 -1.15 -14.27
C ARG A 137 15.82 0.34 -14.33
N LYS A 138 15.98 0.98 -15.47
CA LYS A 138 15.61 2.39 -15.66
C LYS A 138 14.10 2.59 -15.47
N LEU A 139 13.29 1.73 -16.08
CA LEU A 139 11.84 1.79 -15.95
C LEU A 139 11.40 1.60 -14.47
N ILE A 140 11.94 0.60 -13.77
CA ILE A 140 11.68 0.39 -12.34
C ILE A 140 12.02 1.64 -11.52
N ALA A 141 13.17 2.26 -11.75
CA ALA A 141 13.56 3.49 -11.06
C ALA A 141 12.61 4.67 -11.36
N GLN A 142 12.15 4.80 -12.61
CA GLN A 142 11.19 5.82 -13.01
C GLN A 142 9.82 5.58 -12.36
N LEU A 143 9.34 4.35 -12.32
CA LEU A 143 8.09 3.98 -11.64
C LEU A 143 8.17 4.20 -10.12
N ALA A 144 9.30 3.88 -9.50
CA ALA A 144 9.53 4.13 -8.08
C ALA A 144 9.50 5.64 -7.76
N ASN A 145 10.14 6.45 -8.61
CA ASN A 145 10.08 7.91 -8.48
C ASN A 145 8.67 8.45 -8.70
N LEU A 146 7.93 7.90 -9.66
CA LEU A 146 6.55 8.28 -9.94
C LEU A 146 5.63 7.96 -8.74
N ALA A 147 5.78 6.78 -8.13
CA ALA A 147 5.08 6.37 -6.92
C ALA A 147 5.39 7.25 -5.70
N GLU A 148 6.58 7.88 -5.66
CA GLU A 148 6.96 8.82 -4.59
C GLU A 148 6.39 10.21 -4.81
N THR A 149 6.37 10.67 -6.06
CA THR A 149 6.08 12.08 -6.38
C THR A 149 4.61 12.33 -6.76
N SER A 150 3.84 11.27 -7.01
CA SER A 150 2.41 11.38 -7.37
C SER A 150 1.54 11.03 -6.17
N GLU A 151 0.78 11.99 -5.68
CA GLU A 151 -0.13 11.79 -4.55
C GLU A 151 -1.16 10.68 -4.83
N GLY A 152 -1.33 9.79 -3.85
CA GLY A 152 -2.30 8.70 -3.89
C GLY A 152 -2.00 7.61 -4.94
N LEU A 153 -0.83 7.61 -5.58
CA LEU A 153 -0.47 6.62 -6.59
C LEU A 153 0.07 5.34 -5.98
N SER A 154 -0.64 4.25 -6.17
CA SER A 154 -0.18 2.89 -5.92
C SER A 154 0.31 2.25 -7.22
N VAL A 155 1.48 1.61 -7.18
CA VAL A 155 2.08 0.97 -8.37
C VAL A 155 2.32 -0.51 -8.13
N VAL A 156 1.86 -1.31 -9.07
CA VAL A 156 2.12 -2.75 -9.16
C VAL A 156 2.87 -3.05 -10.44
N VAL A 157 3.94 -3.86 -10.35
CA VAL A 157 4.69 -4.31 -11.52
C VAL A 157 4.55 -5.83 -11.65
N LYS A 158 4.03 -6.26 -12.79
CA LYS A 158 3.80 -7.66 -13.14
C LYS A 158 4.67 -8.06 -14.31
N THR A 159 5.45 -9.12 -14.13
CA THR A 159 6.35 -9.69 -15.14
C THR A 159 6.04 -11.18 -15.32
N GLU A 160 6.56 -11.82 -16.35
CA GLU A 160 6.43 -13.27 -16.51
C GLU A 160 6.97 -14.04 -15.29
N GLU A 161 8.04 -13.54 -14.67
CA GLU A 161 8.70 -14.19 -13.54
C GLU A 161 7.87 -14.14 -12.26
N ASN A 162 7.16 -13.02 -12.03
CA ASN A 162 6.41 -12.80 -10.80
C ASN A 162 4.88 -12.95 -10.97
N VAL A 163 4.36 -13.20 -12.18
CA VAL A 163 2.93 -13.20 -12.49
C VAL A 163 2.11 -14.05 -11.52
N ARG A 164 2.54 -15.28 -11.23
CA ARG A 164 1.80 -16.19 -10.33
C ARG A 164 1.73 -15.65 -8.90
N GLU A 165 2.83 -15.08 -8.42
CA GLU A 165 2.89 -14.51 -7.07
C GLU A 165 2.08 -13.21 -6.98
N MET A 166 2.18 -12.33 -7.99
CA MET A 166 1.40 -11.10 -8.03
C MET A 166 -0.10 -11.36 -8.14
N GLU A 167 -0.53 -12.32 -8.96
CA GLU A 167 -1.94 -12.70 -9.07
C GLU A 167 -2.50 -13.37 -7.80
N ARG A 168 -1.63 -13.91 -6.95
CA ARG A 168 -2.00 -14.41 -5.63
C ARG A 168 -2.10 -13.29 -4.59
N LEU A 169 -1.15 -12.36 -4.58
CA LEU A 169 -1.08 -11.24 -3.63
C LEU A 169 -2.07 -10.12 -3.95
N ALA A 170 -2.32 -9.88 -5.23
CA ALA A 170 -3.21 -8.86 -5.77
C ALA A 170 -4.11 -9.49 -6.87
N PRO A 171 -5.17 -10.20 -6.49
CA PRO A 171 -5.98 -11.00 -7.42
C PRO A 171 -6.57 -10.23 -8.60
N TYR A 172 -6.86 -8.95 -8.44
CA TYR A 172 -7.37 -8.09 -9.52
C TYR A 172 -6.36 -7.95 -10.68
N THR A 173 -5.07 -8.20 -10.45
CA THR A 173 -4.04 -8.11 -11.50
C THR A 173 -4.16 -9.19 -12.56
N ARG A 174 -5.04 -10.20 -12.39
CA ARG A 174 -5.34 -11.21 -13.41
C ARG A 174 -5.93 -10.61 -14.67
N ASP A 175 -6.65 -9.50 -14.55
CA ASP A 175 -7.28 -8.80 -15.67
C ASP A 175 -6.28 -8.03 -16.54
N TYR A 176 -5.01 -7.96 -16.12
CA TYR A 176 -3.94 -7.24 -16.81
C TYR A 176 -2.89 -8.22 -17.33
N PRO A 177 -3.01 -8.70 -18.57
CA PRO A 177 -2.08 -9.69 -19.12
C PRO A 177 -0.68 -9.10 -19.34
N VAL A 178 0.32 -9.98 -19.21
CA VAL A 178 1.71 -9.65 -19.60
C VAL A 178 1.78 -9.65 -21.13
N PRO A 179 2.28 -8.57 -21.78
CA PRO A 179 2.35 -8.48 -23.22
C PRO A 179 3.44 -9.40 -23.80
N GLU A 180 3.31 -9.78 -25.07
CA GLU A 180 4.35 -10.54 -25.77
C GLU A 180 5.64 -9.73 -25.99
N ALA A 181 5.53 -8.42 -26.12
CA ALA A 181 6.66 -7.50 -26.29
C ALA A 181 6.39 -6.14 -25.65
N GLY A 182 7.43 -5.54 -25.06
CA GLY A 182 7.38 -4.20 -24.47
C GLY A 182 6.71 -4.14 -23.12
N GLU A 183 6.11 -3.02 -22.81
CA GLU A 183 5.40 -2.71 -21.58
C GLU A 183 3.98 -2.21 -21.85
N LEU A 184 3.05 -2.43 -20.91
CA LEU A 184 1.73 -1.80 -20.88
C LEU A 184 1.45 -1.22 -19.50
N PHE A 185 0.88 -0.02 -19.50
CA PHE A 185 0.51 0.73 -18.31
C PHE A 185 -1.00 0.87 -18.24
N TYR A 186 -1.59 0.32 -17.18
CA TYR A 186 -3.02 0.38 -16.89
C TYR A 186 -3.22 1.34 -15.72
N LEU A 187 -3.76 2.51 -15.98
CA LEU A 187 -4.07 3.51 -14.95
C LEU A 187 -5.56 3.49 -14.64
N CYS A 188 -5.90 3.34 -13.38
CA CYS A 188 -7.26 3.48 -12.87
C CYS A 188 -7.29 4.64 -11.86
N VAL A 189 -8.32 5.47 -11.92
CA VAL A 189 -8.55 6.60 -11.01
C VAL A 189 -9.97 6.52 -10.50
N GLY A 190 -10.16 6.50 -9.17
CA GLY A 190 -11.49 6.44 -8.58
C GLY A 190 -12.34 5.24 -9.05
N HIS A 191 -11.70 4.08 -9.30
CA HIS A 191 -12.30 2.83 -9.84
C HIS A 191 -12.64 2.86 -11.34
N GLU A 192 -12.30 3.92 -12.06
CA GLU A 192 -12.42 3.96 -13.52
C GLU A 192 -11.06 3.68 -14.17
N CYS A 193 -10.99 2.63 -14.99
CA CYS A 193 -9.76 2.23 -15.67
C CYS A 193 -9.70 2.82 -17.08
N MET A 194 -8.61 3.50 -17.39
CA MET A 194 -8.36 4.10 -18.69
C MET A 194 -7.87 3.04 -19.69
N GLN A 195 -7.93 3.37 -20.97
CA GLN A 195 -7.29 2.56 -22.02
C GLN A 195 -5.78 2.46 -21.73
N PRO A 196 -5.19 1.24 -21.76
CA PRO A 196 -3.78 1.07 -21.50
C PRO A 196 -2.90 1.81 -22.52
N VAL A 197 -1.75 2.25 -22.06
CA VAL A 197 -0.77 2.93 -22.90
C VAL A 197 0.56 2.17 -22.91
N PRO A 198 1.28 2.12 -24.09
CA PRO A 198 2.52 1.36 -24.21
C PRO A 198 3.78 2.18 -23.89
N GLN A 199 3.65 3.46 -23.54
CA GLN A 199 4.77 4.35 -23.31
C GLN A 199 4.62 5.11 -22.00
N LEU A 200 5.72 5.20 -21.24
CA LEU A 200 5.75 5.89 -19.95
C LEU A 200 5.41 7.38 -20.08
N GLU A 201 5.80 8.02 -21.17
CA GLU A 201 5.50 9.43 -21.44
C GLU A 201 4.00 9.68 -21.54
N GLN A 202 3.27 8.77 -22.17
CA GLN A 202 1.81 8.84 -22.29
C GLN A 202 1.13 8.64 -20.93
N LEU A 203 1.66 7.73 -20.09
CA LEU A 203 1.21 7.55 -18.73
C LEU A 203 1.39 8.83 -17.91
N ILE A 204 2.58 9.45 -17.98
CA ILE A 204 2.88 10.69 -17.24
C ILE A 204 1.94 11.82 -17.67
N GLN A 205 1.63 11.92 -18.97
CA GLN A 205 0.66 12.89 -19.45
C GLN A 205 -0.73 12.65 -18.84
N LYS A 206 -1.23 11.41 -18.86
CA LYS A 206 -2.52 11.05 -18.25
C LYS A 206 -2.56 11.37 -16.75
N LEU A 207 -1.50 11.06 -16.01
CA LEU A 207 -1.43 11.37 -14.58
C LEU A 207 -1.51 12.87 -14.27
N ARG A 208 -0.99 13.72 -15.17
CA ARG A 208 -1.09 15.20 -15.05
C ARG A 208 -2.48 15.73 -15.33
N GLU A 209 -3.23 15.07 -16.21
CA GLU A 209 -4.61 15.45 -16.55
C GLU A 209 -5.58 15.14 -15.40
N GLU A 210 -5.19 14.19 -14.52
CA GLU A 210 -5.97 13.75 -13.35
C GLU A 210 -5.53 14.41 -12.02
N THR A 211 -4.68 15.42 -12.07
CA THR A 211 -4.21 16.20 -10.91
C THR A 211 -4.89 17.55 -10.85
#